data_465f95a07fb7d1aa57aec6e5e7e6fe84
#
_entry.id   465f95a07fb7d1aa57aec6e5e7e6fe84
#
_cell.length_a   1.000
_cell.length_b   1.000
_cell.length_c   1.000
_cell.angle_alpha   90.00
_cell.angle_beta   90.00
_cell.angle_gamma   90.00
#
_symmetry.space_group_name_H-M   'P 1'
#
loop_
_entity.id
_entity.type
_entity.pdbx_description
1 polymer ?
#
loop_
_entity_poly.entity_id
_entity_poly.type
_entity_poly.pdbx_seq_one_letter_code
_entity_poly.pdbx_strand_id
1 'polypeptide(L)'
;LTSLALLLACQQMRGYYSAPKHPFAPFISGIVSLFLCAAFVGSVARGIENFDLKFDVTEHKEYTFRQGTLEIAKNSSSDTQVALYVSEDKSLIPPQIVQHIDRVSRALSNLTKQSDGRINSKSVLLKPDTDLAEAAELAGIRKIPMSSGDSLYFGAVFTSGGKQLVTSYFDVNRATSLEYDLALQLSNLSRSKTPHIGVLSSVLKPANIDTPHAGLSVLEELKSQYDVSIIPYFSDGLTETYDVLIVFDAPVIRKETLKDIDRHIQSGNGAILMLDPFQRMNSANAALSIKPSKDGQINSIDDLLKSYGLDFSNSKIVGDFKSAATVESTTGRNFSYPYWLQIKGNNISKKHIVSGQ
;
A
#
# COMPACT_ATOMS: atom_id res chain seq x y z
N LEU A 1 -43.39 -9.30 1.36
CA LEU A 1 -44.33 -8.24 0.91
C LEU A 1 -44.04 -7.78 -0.52
N THR A 2 -42.78 -7.63 -0.93
CA THR A 2 -42.38 -7.15 -2.29
C THR A 2 -42.73 -8.13 -3.40
N SER A 3 -42.57 -9.44 -3.17
CA SER A 3 -42.92 -10.47 -4.15
C SER A 3 -44.44 -10.59 -4.39
N LEU A 4 -45.23 -10.33 -3.34
CA LEU A 4 -46.69 -10.34 -3.42
C LEU A 4 -47.20 -9.15 -4.24
N ALA A 5 -46.60 -7.95 -4.07
CA ALA A 5 -46.94 -6.75 -4.82
C ALA A 5 -46.60 -6.90 -6.31
N LEU A 6 -45.47 -7.54 -6.64
CA LEU A 6 -45.07 -7.83 -8.02
C LEU A 6 -46.02 -8.86 -8.69
N LEU A 7 -46.42 -9.90 -7.96
CA LEU A 7 -47.37 -10.91 -8.42
C LEU A 7 -48.76 -10.31 -8.66
N LEU A 8 -49.23 -9.42 -7.79
CA LEU A 8 -50.48 -8.70 -7.95
C LEU A 8 -50.43 -7.73 -9.14
N ALA A 9 -49.31 -7.01 -9.34
CA ALA A 9 -49.13 -6.16 -10.53
C ALA A 9 -49.12 -6.98 -11.85
N CYS A 10 -48.45 -8.13 -11.86
CA CYS A 10 -48.43 -9.04 -13.02
C CYS A 10 -49.81 -9.68 -13.28
N GLN A 11 -50.58 -9.99 -12.24
CA GLN A 11 -51.92 -10.51 -12.36
C GLN A 11 -52.91 -9.45 -12.91
N GLN A 12 -52.74 -8.18 -12.49
CA GLN A 12 -53.51 -7.08 -13.03
C GLN A 12 -53.18 -6.84 -14.50
N MET A 13 -51.92 -6.92 -14.91
CA MET A 13 -51.55 -6.80 -16.32
C MET A 13 -52.13 -7.93 -17.20
N ARG A 14 -52.27 -9.13 -16.69
CA ARG A 14 -52.93 -10.25 -17.42
C ARG A 14 -54.41 -10.01 -17.66
N GLY A 15 -55.14 -9.31 -16.77
CA GLY A 15 -56.55 -8.93 -16.93
C GLY A 15 -56.81 -7.86 -17.99
N TYR A 16 -55.76 -7.19 -18.46
CA TYR A 16 -55.87 -6.09 -19.44
C TYR A 16 -56.17 -6.53 -20.89
N TYR A 17 -55.95 -7.78 -21.21
CA TYR A 17 -56.25 -8.33 -22.57
C TYR A 17 -57.71 -8.72 -22.77
N SER A 18 -58.57 -8.61 -21.75
CA SER A 18 -60.00 -8.71 -21.89
C SER A 18 -60.59 -7.29 -21.91
N ALA A 19 -61.37 -6.93 -22.96
CA ALA A 19 -61.91 -5.60 -23.18
C ALA A 19 -62.56 -5.01 -21.89
N PRO A 20 -62.13 -3.83 -21.43
CA PRO A 20 -62.61 -3.25 -20.18
C PRO A 20 -64.06 -2.85 -20.28
N LYS A 21 -64.89 -3.27 -19.32
CA LYS A 21 -66.35 -2.93 -19.29
C LYS A 21 -66.61 -1.45 -18.97
N HIS A 22 -65.59 -0.68 -18.58
CA HIS A 22 -65.67 0.77 -18.32
C HIS A 22 -64.49 1.52 -18.94
N PRO A 23 -64.75 2.68 -19.64
CA PRO A 23 -63.72 3.41 -20.37
C PRO A 23 -62.65 4.03 -19.50
N PHE A 24 -62.91 4.22 -18.19
CA PHE A 24 -61.93 4.79 -17.22
C PHE A 24 -61.09 3.75 -16.47
N ALA A 25 -61.39 2.45 -16.58
CA ALA A 25 -60.66 1.41 -15.88
C ALA A 25 -59.16 1.37 -16.20
N PRO A 26 -58.70 1.56 -17.46
CA PRO A 26 -57.28 1.60 -17.80
C PRO A 26 -56.55 2.79 -17.17
N PHE A 27 -57.22 3.93 -17.07
CA PHE A 27 -56.59 5.14 -16.52
C PHE A 27 -56.38 5.04 -15.01
N ILE A 28 -57.36 4.49 -14.28
CA ILE A 28 -57.31 4.28 -12.84
C ILE A 28 -56.19 3.25 -12.49
N SER A 29 -56.10 2.15 -13.25
CA SER A 29 -55.07 1.14 -12.98
C SER A 29 -53.67 1.64 -13.34
N GLY A 30 -53.50 2.51 -14.31
CA GLY A 30 -52.26 3.19 -14.63
C GLY A 30 -51.77 4.08 -13.46
N ILE A 31 -52.67 4.84 -12.88
CA ILE A 31 -52.37 5.69 -11.71
C ILE A 31 -52.02 4.83 -10.50
N VAL A 32 -52.74 3.76 -10.21
CA VAL A 32 -52.45 2.84 -9.11
C VAL A 32 -51.10 2.16 -9.32
N SER A 33 -50.78 1.72 -10.54
CA SER A 33 -49.47 1.14 -10.86
C SER A 33 -48.32 2.14 -10.66
N LEU A 34 -48.51 3.39 -11.04
CA LEU A 34 -47.52 4.46 -10.84
C LEU A 34 -47.26 4.72 -9.35
N PHE A 35 -48.31 4.76 -8.52
CA PHE A 35 -48.19 4.91 -7.07
C PHE A 35 -47.50 3.71 -6.41
N LEU A 36 -47.79 2.50 -6.86
CA LEU A 36 -47.12 1.29 -6.35
C LEU A 36 -45.64 1.26 -6.75
N CYS A 37 -45.30 1.65 -7.97
CA CYS A 37 -43.90 1.80 -8.37
C CYS A 37 -43.16 2.86 -7.54
N ALA A 38 -43.75 4.02 -7.33
CA ALA A 38 -43.18 5.08 -6.53
C ALA A 38 -42.98 4.66 -5.06
N ALA A 39 -43.96 3.97 -4.46
CA ALA A 39 -43.88 3.42 -3.13
C ALA A 39 -42.80 2.33 -3.02
N PHE A 40 -42.63 1.47 -4.04
CA PHE A 40 -41.60 0.46 -4.12
C PHE A 40 -40.20 1.09 -4.19
N VAL A 41 -39.99 2.06 -5.09
CA VAL A 41 -38.73 2.79 -5.23
C VAL A 41 -38.39 3.52 -3.91
N GLY A 42 -39.37 4.18 -3.29
CA GLY A 42 -39.17 4.85 -1.99
C GLY A 42 -38.82 3.87 -0.85
N SER A 43 -39.42 2.67 -0.85
CA SER A 43 -39.11 1.64 0.14
C SER A 43 -37.72 1.02 -0.06
N VAL A 44 -37.31 0.82 -1.31
CA VAL A 44 -35.97 0.34 -1.67
C VAL A 44 -34.93 1.40 -1.30
N ALA A 45 -35.17 2.68 -1.62
CA ALA A 45 -34.28 3.77 -1.28
C ALA A 45 -34.06 3.89 0.23
N ARG A 46 -35.16 3.84 1.03
CA ARG A 46 -35.08 3.82 2.48
C ARG A 46 -34.38 2.55 3.04
N GLY A 47 -34.59 1.41 2.39
CA GLY A 47 -33.91 0.17 2.73
C GLY A 47 -32.40 0.29 2.53
N ILE A 48 -31.96 0.86 1.42
CA ILE A 48 -30.53 1.07 1.11
C ILE A 48 -29.89 2.04 2.11
N GLU A 49 -30.57 3.13 2.49
CA GLU A 49 -30.09 4.08 3.49
C GLU A 49 -29.92 3.43 4.88
N ASN A 50 -30.84 2.54 5.27
CA ASN A 50 -30.76 1.86 6.57
C ASN A 50 -29.71 0.74 6.64
N PHE A 51 -29.34 0.15 5.51
CA PHE A 51 -28.35 -0.93 5.46
C PHE A 51 -26.94 -0.46 5.22
N ASP A 52 -26.70 0.85 5.04
CA ASP A 52 -25.37 1.45 4.75
C ASP A 52 -24.56 0.65 3.68
N LEU A 53 -25.31 0.08 2.69
CA LEU A 53 -24.76 -0.70 1.59
C LEU A 53 -24.07 0.24 0.61
N LYS A 54 -22.83 0.60 0.94
CA LYS A 54 -21.95 1.36 0.06
C LYS A 54 -21.19 0.39 -0.83
N PHE A 55 -21.62 0.27 -2.07
CA PHE A 55 -20.85 -0.44 -3.08
C PHE A 55 -19.78 0.50 -3.63
N ASP A 56 -18.54 0.16 -3.37
CA ASP A 56 -17.41 0.85 -3.99
C ASP A 56 -17.31 0.41 -5.45
N VAL A 57 -17.83 1.24 -6.34
CA VAL A 57 -17.83 1.04 -7.80
C VAL A 57 -16.61 1.66 -8.48
N THR A 58 -15.66 2.21 -7.72
CA THR A 58 -14.43 2.75 -8.28
C THR A 58 -13.53 1.62 -8.80
N GLU A 59 -12.85 1.85 -9.92
CA GLU A 59 -11.99 0.85 -10.59
C GLU A 59 -10.92 0.27 -9.64
N HIS A 60 -10.45 1.06 -8.68
CA HIS A 60 -9.42 0.69 -7.71
C HIS A 60 -9.93 0.50 -6.28
N LYS A 61 -11.27 0.44 -6.07
CA LYS A 61 -11.89 0.33 -4.73
C LYS A 61 -11.34 1.36 -3.74
N GLU A 62 -11.28 2.61 -4.15
CA GLU A 62 -10.65 3.71 -3.41
C GLU A 62 -11.27 4.00 -2.03
N TYR A 63 -12.44 3.44 -1.75
CA TYR A 63 -13.19 3.63 -0.51
C TYR A 63 -13.20 2.41 0.41
N THR A 64 -12.53 1.32 0.00
CA THR A 64 -12.53 0.06 0.76
C THR A 64 -11.10 -0.30 1.12
N PHE A 65 -10.77 -0.27 2.40
CA PHE A 65 -9.47 -0.71 2.89
C PHE A 65 -9.32 -2.23 2.75
N ARG A 66 -8.10 -2.67 2.50
CA ARG A 66 -7.73 -4.07 2.49
C ARG A 66 -7.78 -4.64 3.92
N GLN A 67 -7.98 -5.95 4.02
CA GLN A 67 -8.13 -6.63 5.30
C GLN A 67 -6.92 -6.38 6.23
N GLY A 68 -5.69 -6.40 5.71
CA GLY A 68 -4.49 -6.14 6.51
C GLY A 68 -4.48 -4.74 7.14
N THR A 69 -4.91 -3.71 6.42
CA THR A 69 -5.05 -2.35 6.96
C THR A 69 -6.09 -2.27 8.05
N LEU A 70 -7.22 -2.96 7.87
CA LEU A 70 -8.28 -3.04 8.88
C LEU A 70 -7.85 -3.78 10.14
N GLU A 71 -7.08 -4.86 10.00
CA GLU A 71 -6.50 -5.58 11.13
C GLU A 71 -5.53 -4.70 11.93
N ILE A 72 -4.66 -3.92 11.25
CA ILE A 72 -3.78 -2.94 11.91
C ILE A 72 -4.63 -1.90 12.66
N ALA A 73 -5.67 -1.36 12.03
CA ALA A 73 -6.54 -0.36 12.64
C ALA A 73 -7.28 -0.91 13.88
N LYS A 74 -7.81 -2.12 13.82
CA LYS A 74 -8.49 -2.80 14.92
C LYS A 74 -7.56 -3.21 16.07
N ASN A 75 -6.28 -3.47 15.76
CA ASN A 75 -5.25 -3.78 16.75
C ASN A 75 -4.56 -2.54 17.31
N SER A 76 -4.90 -1.34 16.82
CA SER A 76 -4.39 -0.08 17.36
C SER A 76 -4.87 0.12 18.82
N SER A 77 -4.13 0.89 19.59
CA SER A 77 -4.54 1.26 20.95
C SER A 77 -5.81 2.11 20.92
N SER A 78 -6.66 1.95 21.94
CA SER A 78 -7.94 2.68 22.05
C SER A 78 -7.80 4.20 22.25
N ASP A 79 -6.59 4.68 22.52
CA ASP A 79 -6.25 6.09 22.64
C ASP A 79 -5.65 6.70 21.37
N THR A 80 -5.67 5.95 20.25
CA THR A 80 -5.09 6.42 18.99
C THR A 80 -5.89 7.60 18.40
N GLN A 81 -5.23 8.73 18.26
CA GLN A 81 -5.80 9.93 17.67
C GLN A 81 -5.05 10.34 16.41
N VAL A 82 -5.79 10.82 15.41
CA VAL A 82 -5.24 11.35 14.18
C VAL A 82 -5.79 12.75 13.95
N ALA A 83 -4.93 13.75 13.99
CA ALA A 83 -5.28 15.12 13.67
C ALA A 83 -4.82 15.43 12.24
N LEU A 84 -5.76 15.61 11.32
CA LEU A 84 -5.51 16.03 9.95
C LEU A 84 -5.51 17.56 9.88
N TYR A 85 -4.38 18.13 9.56
CA TYR A 85 -4.20 19.58 9.40
C TYR A 85 -4.32 19.96 7.95
N VAL A 86 -5.23 20.88 7.63
CA VAL A 86 -5.50 21.37 6.28
C VAL A 86 -5.69 22.87 6.27
N SER A 87 -5.31 23.54 5.19
CA SER A 87 -5.59 24.96 5.01
C SER A 87 -7.10 25.23 5.02
N GLU A 88 -7.53 26.29 5.71
CA GLU A 88 -8.94 26.69 5.81
C GLU A 88 -9.47 27.16 4.45
N ASP A 89 -8.73 28.00 3.75
CA ASP A 89 -9.12 28.50 2.43
C ASP A 89 -8.66 27.54 1.33
N LYS A 90 -9.62 26.88 0.71
CA LYS A 90 -9.38 25.96 -0.43
C LYS A 90 -9.45 26.64 -1.79
N SER A 91 -9.87 27.92 -1.86
CA SER A 91 -10.10 28.61 -3.13
C SER A 91 -8.82 28.85 -3.93
N LEU A 92 -7.70 28.98 -3.26
CA LEU A 92 -6.38 29.21 -3.83
C LEU A 92 -5.57 27.92 -4.06
N ILE A 93 -6.11 26.78 -3.61
CA ILE A 93 -5.43 25.49 -3.72
C ILE A 93 -5.74 24.83 -5.08
N PRO A 94 -4.73 24.29 -5.79
CA PRO A 94 -4.97 23.57 -7.03
C PRO A 94 -6.00 22.44 -6.87
N PRO A 95 -6.93 22.27 -7.82
CA PRO A 95 -8.04 21.29 -7.72
C PRO A 95 -7.57 19.87 -7.40
N GLN A 96 -6.43 19.44 -7.93
CA GLN A 96 -5.84 18.13 -7.67
C GLN A 96 -5.49 17.91 -6.20
N ILE A 97 -4.95 18.95 -5.54
CA ILE A 97 -4.63 18.90 -4.12
C ILE A 97 -5.92 18.91 -3.28
N VAL A 98 -6.94 19.69 -3.67
CA VAL A 98 -8.25 19.68 -3.00
C VAL A 98 -8.87 18.29 -3.05
N GLN A 99 -8.86 17.65 -4.23
CA GLN A 99 -9.34 16.26 -4.37
C GLN A 99 -8.58 15.28 -3.48
N HIS A 100 -7.26 15.48 -3.35
CA HIS A 100 -6.44 14.63 -2.49
C HIS A 100 -6.72 14.87 -1.00
N ILE A 101 -6.93 16.12 -0.57
CA ILE A 101 -7.39 16.46 0.78
C ILE A 101 -8.70 15.73 1.10
N ASP A 102 -9.67 15.76 0.19
CA ASP A 102 -10.96 15.11 0.37
C ASP A 102 -10.82 13.57 0.39
N ARG A 103 -9.88 13.00 -0.39
CA ARG A 103 -9.56 11.58 -0.36
C ARG A 103 -8.97 11.17 1.00
N VAL A 104 -7.97 11.90 1.51
CA VAL A 104 -7.36 11.63 2.82
C VAL A 104 -8.39 11.78 3.96
N SER A 105 -9.21 12.83 3.92
CA SER A 105 -10.26 13.05 4.92
C SER A 105 -11.26 11.89 4.96
N ARG A 106 -11.71 11.41 3.79
CA ARG A 106 -12.59 10.25 3.68
C ARG A 106 -11.92 8.96 4.17
N ALA A 107 -10.66 8.74 3.81
CA ALA A 107 -9.90 7.58 4.26
C ALA A 107 -9.81 7.55 5.79
N LEU A 108 -9.44 8.64 6.43
CA LEU A 108 -9.36 8.73 7.89
C LEU A 108 -10.73 8.54 8.56
N SER A 109 -11.79 9.13 8.02
CA SER A 109 -13.17 8.91 8.50
C SER A 109 -13.59 7.44 8.41
N ASN A 110 -13.23 6.76 7.31
CA ASN A 110 -13.51 5.34 7.14
C ASN A 110 -12.70 4.47 8.10
N LEU A 111 -11.42 4.78 8.33
CA LEU A 111 -10.60 4.11 9.34
C LEU A 111 -11.20 4.24 10.74
N THR A 112 -11.64 5.46 11.13
CA THR A 112 -12.32 5.70 12.40
C THR A 112 -13.54 4.79 12.55
N LYS A 113 -14.39 4.70 11.53
CA LYS A 113 -15.61 3.87 11.55
C LYS A 113 -15.32 2.38 11.63
N GLN A 114 -14.26 1.90 10.95
CA GLN A 114 -13.94 0.49 10.80
C GLN A 114 -12.93 -0.02 11.84
N SER A 115 -12.39 0.86 12.68
CA SER A 115 -11.45 0.52 13.76
C SER A 115 -12.11 0.07 15.07
N ASP A 116 -13.43 -0.14 15.07
CA ASP A 116 -14.20 -0.49 16.28
C ASP A 116 -13.96 0.51 17.44
N GLY A 117 -13.84 1.82 17.09
CA GLY A 117 -13.63 2.91 18.05
C GLY A 117 -12.19 3.06 18.56
N ARG A 118 -11.23 2.31 18.00
CA ARG A 118 -9.82 2.39 18.40
C ARG A 118 -9.14 3.66 17.91
N ILE A 119 -9.51 4.13 16.73
CA ILE A 119 -8.92 5.32 16.11
C ILE A 119 -9.96 6.43 16.10
N ASN A 120 -9.56 7.60 16.55
CA ASN A 120 -10.35 8.82 16.46
C ASN A 120 -9.65 9.82 15.55
N SER A 121 -10.30 10.25 14.47
CA SER A 121 -9.77 11.23 13.55
C SER A 121 -10.53 12.56 13.63
N LYS A 122 -9.78 13.67 13.59
CA LYS A 122 -10.33 15.02 13.52
C LYS A 122 -9.60 15.84 12.48
N SER A 123 -10.32 16.72 11.79
CA SER A 123 -9.72 17.72 10.90
C SER A 123 -9.55 19.03 11.64
N VAL A 124 -8.37 19.64 11.48
CA VAL A 124 -8.00 20.93 12.05
C VAL A 124 -7.74 21.89 10.89
N LEU A 125 -8.53 22.94 10.80
CA LEU A 125 -8.37 23.95 9.77
C LEU A 125 -7.31 24.97 10.20
N LEU A 126 -6.32 25.20 9.36
CA LEU A 126 -5.23 26.12 9.61
C LEU A 126 -5.37 27.37 8.73
N LYS A 127 -5.23 28.51 9.37
CA LYS A 127 -5.05 29.79 8.71
C LYS A 127 -3.60 30.22 8.89
N PRO A 128 -2.89 30.64 7.83
CA PRO A 128 -1.51 31.12 7.94
C PRO A 128 -1.38 32.23 8.99
N ASP A 129 -0.21 32.29 9.62
CA ASP A 129 0.17 33.31 10.58
C ASP A 129 -0.75 33.41 11.82
N THR A 130 -1.22 32.25 12.31
CA THR A 130 -1.96 32.09 13.58
C THR A 130 -1.19 31.21 14.54
N ASP A 131 -1.43 31.38 15.84
CA ASP A 131 -0.82 30.51 16.89
C ASP A 131 -1.07 29.02 16.64
N LEU A 132 -2.23 28.68 16.06
CA LEU A 132 -2.58 27.31 15.72
C LEU A 132 -1.72 26.77 14.56
N ALA A 133 -1.40 27.60 13.58
CA ALA A 133 -0.51 27.24 12.47
C ALA A 133 0.94 27.08 12.97
N GLU A 134 1.41 27.97 13.83
CA GLU A 134 2.74 27.86 14.46
C GLU A 134 2.84 26.56 15.30
N ALA A 135 1.81 26.26 16.09
CA ALA A 135 1.79 25.02 16.85
C ALA A 135 1.81 23.77 15.95
N ALA A 136 1.13 23.80 14.80
CA ALA A 136 1.16 22.73 13.82
C ALA A 136 2.54 22.60 13.14
N GLU A 137 3.21 23.70 12.82
CA GLU A 137 4.57 23.73 12.28
C GLU A 137 5.58 23.18 13.30
N LEU A 138 5.47 23.56 14.56
CA LEU A 138 6.27 22.99 15.65
C LEU A 138 6.02 21.49 15.84
N ALA A 139 4.79 21.03 15.60
CA ALA A 139 4.46 19.60 15.61
C ALA A 139 5.01 18.85 14.38
N GLY A 140 5.57 19.53 13.38
CA GLY A 140 6.20 18.97 12.19
C GLY A 140 5.35 19.02 10.91
N ILE A 141 4.23 19.73 10.91
CA ILE A 141 3.43 19.97 9.69
C ILE A 141 4.16 21.00 8.82
N ARG A 142 4.31 20.68 7.54
CA ARG A 142 5.05 21.54 6.61
C ARG A 142 4.19 22.71 6.12
N LYS A 143 4.72 23.94 6.25
CA LYS A 143 4.22 25.12 5.56
C LYS A 143 4.78 25.14 4.14
N ILE A 144 3.93 25.05 3.13
CA ILE A 144 4.34 25.00 1.71
C ILE A 144 3.93 26.33 1.06
N PRO A 145 4.89 27.17 0.65
CA PRO A 145 4.58 28.40 -0.04
C PRO A 145 3.96 28.13 -1.40
N MET A 146 2.89 28.84 -1.73
CA MET A 146 2.22 28.76 -3.02
C MET A 146 2.57 29.99 -3.88
N SER A 147 2.40 29.86 -5.18
CA SER A 147 2.64 30.94 -6.15
C SER A 147 1.71 32.14 -5.97
N SER A 148 0.58 31.95 -5.27
CA SER A 148 -0.35 33.01 -4.87
C SER A 148 0.18 33.92 -3.75
N GLY A 149 1.30 33.56 -3.10
CA GLY A 149 1.80 34.22 -1.89
C GLY A 149 1.25 33.62 -0.59
N ASP A 150 0.26 32.76 -0.66
CA ASP A 150 -0.29 32.03 0.48
C ASP A 150 0.51 30.78 0.83
N SER A 151 0.11 30.08 1.89
CA SER A 151 0.74 28.86 2.34
C SER A 151 -0.26 27.72 2.42
N LEU A 152 0.15 26.55 1.91
CA LEU A 152 -0.60 25.30 2.00
C LEU A 152 -0.13 24.51 3.21
N TYR A 153 -1.10 24.04 4.01
CA TYR A 153 -0.92 23.04 5.04
C TYR A 153 -1.73 21.79 4.65
N PHE A 154 -1.08 20.65 4.62
CA PHE A 154 -1.75 19.38 4.33
C PHE A 154 -0.92 18.22 4.88
N GLY A 155 -1.12 17.92 6.15
CA GLY A 155 -0.39 16.86 6.87
C GLY A 155 -1.21 16.28 8.01
N ALA A 156 -0.68 15.29 8.70
CA ALA A 156 -1.36 14.69 9.85
C ALA A 156 -0.39 14.36 10.99
N VAL A 157 -0.91 14.48 12.20
CA VAL A 157 -0.24 14.03 13.43
C VAL A 157 -1.00 12.84 14.01
N PHE A 158 -0.29 11.75 14.23
CA PHE A 158 -0.77 10.52 14.81
C PHE A 158 -0.23 10.41 16.23
N THR A 159 -1.10 10.17 17.21
CA THR A 159 -0.70 10.04 18.62
C THR A 159 -1.33 8.81 19.26
N SER A 160 -0.57 8.12 20.09
CA SER A 160 -1.04 7.00 20.92
C SER A 160 -0.03 6.69 22.02
N GLY A 161 -0.48 6.45 23.26
CA GLY A 161 0.38 6.05 24.35
C GLY A 161 1.55 7.01 24.63
N GLY A 162 1.36 8.31 24.39
CA GLY A 162 2.44 9.32 24.51
C GLY A 162 3.44 9.35 23.34
N LYS A 163 3.32 8.46 22.37
CA LYS A 163 4.12 8.48 21.13
C LYS A 163 3.45 9.34 20.08
N GLN A 164 4.24 10.07 19.31
CA GLN A 164 3.76 10.90 18.22
C GLN A 164 4.54 10.60 16.94
N LEU A 165 3.82 10.45 15.84
CA LEU A 165 4.36 10.37 14.49
C LEU A 165 3.70 11.43 13.61
N VAL A 166 4.44 11.93 12.62
CA VAL A 166 3.97 13.03 11.78
C VAL A 166 4.15 12.69 10.31
N THR A 167 3.07 12.83 9.57
CA THR A 167 3.13 12.96 8.11
C THR A 167 3.13 14.46 7.80
N SER A 168 4.29 15.03 7.55
CA SER A 168 4.47 16.46 7.39
C SER A 168 3.72 17.05 6.19
N TYR A 169 3.53 16.23 5.13
CA TYR A 169 2.79 16.57 3.92
C TYR A 169 2.29 15.31 3.20
N PHE A 170 1.03 15.33 2.76
CA PHE A 170 0.48 14.29 1.89
C PHE A 170 0.73 14.64 0.41
N ASP A 171 1.73 14.01 -0.19
CA ASP A 171 2.08 14.24 -1.59
C ASP A 171 1.03 13.63 -2.53
N VAL A 172 0.52 14.45 -3.47
CA VAL A 172 -0.43 14.02 -4.51
C VAL A 172 0.14 12.89 -5.37
N ASN A 173 1.45 12.89 -5.62
CA ASN A 173 2.11 11.84 -6.38
C ASN A 173 2.09 10.47 -5.68
N ARG A 174 1.85 10.45 -4.37
CA ARG A 174 1.69 9.23 -3.56
C ARG A 174 0.22 8.86 -3.30
N ALA A 175 -0.72 9.50 -3.99
CA ALA A 175 -2.15 9.29 -3.77
C ALA A 175 -2.59 7.82 -3.92
N THR A 176 -1.94 7.04 -4.79
CA THR A 176 -2.19 5.59 -4.96
C THR A 176 -1.66 4.75 -3.79
N SER A 177 -0.70 5.26 -3.03
CA SER A 177 -0.09 4.60 -1.88
C SER A 177 -0.66 5.07 -0.54
N LEU A 178 -1.73 5.88 -0.55
CA LEU A 178 -2.31 6.47 0.67
C LEU A 178 -2.67 5.42 1.73
N GLU A 179 -3.29 4.30 1.31
CA GLU A 179 -3.64 3.22 2.21
C GLU A 179 -2.41 2.64 2.91
N TYR A 180 -1.36 2.38 2.14
CA TYR A 180 -0.08 1.90 2.68
C TYR A 180 0.54 2.90 3.66
N ASP A 181 0.57 4.19 3.29
CA ASP A 181 1.16 5.23 4.13
C ASP A 181 0.41 5.35 5.47
N LEU A 182 -0.93 5.29 5.47
CA LEU A 182 -1.74 5.31 6.69
C LEU A 182 -1.53 4.04 7.54
N ALA A 183 -1.54 2.86 6.93
CA ALA A 183 -1.30 1.60 7.61
C ALA A 183 0.09 1.56 8.26
N LEU A 184 1.10 2.09 7.56
CA LEU A 184 2.48 2.18 8.05
C LEU A 184 2.58 3.08 9.28
N GLN A 185 1.96 4.28 9.25
CA GLN A 185 1.94 5.18 10.40
C GLN A 185 1.27 4.53 11.63
N LEU A 186 0.12 3.89 11.45
CA LEU A 186 -0.57 3.18 12.52
C LEU A 186 0.27 2.01 13.08
N SER A 187 0.90 1.23 12.20
CA SER A 187 1.78 0.14 12.59
C SER A 187 2.99 0.65 13.37
N ASN A 188 3.64 1.72 12.90
CA ASN A 188 4.80 2.31 13.57
C ASN A 188 4.41 2.95 14.92
N LEU A 189 3.20 3.49 15.03
CA LEU A 189 2.69 4.07 16.27
C LEU A 189 2.50 3.01 17.35
N SER A 190 2.02 1.83 16.97
CA SER A 190 1.78 0.71 17.89
C SER A 190 3.04 -0.09 18.27
N ARG A 191 4.14 0.06 17.54
CA ARG A 191 5.40 -0.65 17.83
C ARG A 191 6.07 -0.13 19.10
N SER A 192 6.51 -1.04 19.96
CA SER A 192 7.31 -0.70 21.15
C SER A 192 8.79 -0.40 20.84
N LYS A 193 9.30 -0.98 19.75
CA LYS A 193 10.71 -0.87 19.32
C LYS A 193 10.77 -0.72 17.81
N THR A 194 11.67 0.14 17.31
CA THR A 194 12.01 0.18 15.87
C THR A 194 12.81 -1.07 15.52
N PRO A 195 12.36 -1.89 14.55
CA PRO A 195 13.11 -3.08 14.14
C PRO A 195 14.48 -2.71 13.57
N HIS A 196 15.49 -3.49 13.95
CA HIS A 196 16.85 -3.39 13.42
C HIS A 196 17.02 -4.31 12.22
N ILE A 197 17.32 -3.74 11.06
CA ILE A 197 17.43 -4.44 9.78
C ILE A 197 18.88 -4.47 9.33
N GLY A 198 19.43 -5.66 9.13
CA GLY A 198 20.73 -5.84 8.49
C GLY A 198 20.55 -6.02 6.97
N VAL A 199 21.31 -5.25 6.17
CA VAL A 199 21.30 -5.38 4.71
C VAL A 199 22.67 -5.82 4.22
N LEU A 200 22.74 -7.03 3.68
CA LEU A 200 23.92 -7.59 3.03
C LEU A 200 23.74 -7.55 1.52
N SER A 201 24.65 -6.88 0.81
CA SER A 201 24.56 -6.78 -0.66
C SER A 201 25.93 -6.64 -1.30
N SER A 202 26.08 -7.23 -2.49
CA SER A 202 27.26 -7.03 -3.34
C SER A 202 27.20 -5.72 -4.14
N VAL A 203 26.00 -5.17 -4.33
CA VAL A 203 25.75 -4.01 -5.21
C VAL A 203 25.40 -2.74 -4.45
N LEU A 204 24.85 -2.84 -3.26
CA LEU A 204 24.54 -1.70 -2.41
C LEU A 204 25.83 -1.22 -1.71
N LYS A 205 26.25 -0.02 -2.05
CA LYS A 205 27.38 0.65 -1.39
C LYS A 205 26.85 1.77 -0.51
N PRO A 206 27.48 2.03 0.64
CA PRO A 206 27.18 3.23 1.40
C PRO A 206 27.39 4.46 0.51
N ALA A 207 26.48 5.43 0.59
CA ALA A 207 26.70 6.72 -0.05
C ALA A 207 27.95 7.37 0.53
N ASN A 208 28.78 7.95 -0.31
CA ASN A 208 29.97 8.72 0.08
C ASN A 208 29.99 10.05 -0.68
N ILE A 209 31.03 10.89 -0.43
CA ILE A 209 31.18 12.21 -1.05
C ILE A 209 31.25 12.11 -2.59
N ASP A 210 31.93 11.07 -3.08
CA ASP A 210 32.14 10.89 -4.54
C ASP A 210 30.91 10.25 -5.23
N THR A 211 30.09 9.50 -4.47
CA THR A 211 28.91 8.81 -4.97
C THR A 211 27.71 9.03 -4.04
N PRO A 212 27.17 10.26 -3.97
CA PRO A 212 26.09 10.61 -3.04
C PRO A 212 24.77 9.85 -3.32
N HIS A 213 24.61 9.29 -4.53
CA HIS A 213 23.44 8.51 -4.95
C HIS A 213 23.73 7.00 -5.10
N ALA A 214 24.77 6.49 -4.46
CA ALA A 214 25.16 5.09 -4.55
C ALA A 214 24.15 4.10 -3.91
N GLY A 215 23.22 4.59 -3.09
CA GLY A 215 22.14 3.82 -2.52
C GLY A 215 20.96 3.69 -3.48
N LEU A 216 20.25 2.53 -3.45
CA LEU A 216 18.95 2.43 -4.08
C LEU A 216 17.94 3.24 -3.26
N SER A 217 16.95 3.86 -3.94
CA SER A 217 15.87 4.60 -3.27
C SER A 217 15.12 3.76 -2.21
N VAL A 218 15.05 2.44 -2.40
CA VAL A 218 14.49 1.51 -1.43
C VAL A 218 15.25 1.52 -0.10
N LEU A 219 16.58 1.72 -0.13
CA LEU A 219 17.40 1.76 1.09
C LEU A 219 17.14 3.04 1.89
N GLU A 220 16.94 4.16 1.22
CA GLU A 220 16.57 5.42 1.86
C GLU A 220 15.15 5.35 2.45
N GLU A 221 14.22 4.71 1.76
CA GLU A 221 12.88 4.45 2.28
C GLU A 221 12.92 3.55 3.52
N LEU A 222 13.73 2.48 3.49
CA LEU A 222 13.92 1.62 4.66
C LEU A 222 14.51 2.38 5.85
N LYS A 223 15.55 3.19 5.64
CA LYS A 223 16.17 4.01 6.70
C LYS A 223 15.23 5.05 7.29
N SER A 224 14.26 5.53 6.53
CA SER A 224 13.26 6.46 7.04
C SER A 224 12.29 5.81 8.04
N GLN A 225 12.17 4.47 8.03
CA GLN A 225 11.17 3.71 8.78
C GLN A 225 11.77 2.76 9.81
N TYR A 226 13.01 2.35 9.63
CA TYR A 226 13.69 1.31 10.39
C TYR A 226 15.11 1.73 10.75
N ASP A 227 15.65 1.09 11.78
CA ASP A 227 17.08 1.15 12.08
C ASP A 227 17.82 0.20 11.13
N VAL A 228 18.59 0.76 10.18
CA VAL A 228 19.17 -0.01 9.07
C VAL A 228 20.69 0.05 9.11
N SER A 229 21.31 -1.12 9.30
CA SER A 229 22.77 -1.33 9.21
C SER A 229 23.14 -2.01 7.89
N ILE A 230 24.12 -1.47 7.19
CA ILE A 230 24.68 -2.11 5.99
C ILE A 230 25.81 -3.03 6.45
N ILE A 231 25.64 -4.33 6.20
CA ILE A 231 26.64 -5.35 6.50
C ILE A 231 27.69 -5.35 5.39
N PRO A 232 28.98 -5.19 5.71
CA PRO A 232 30.04 -5.26 4.69
C PRO A 232 29.99 -6.61 3.96
N TYR A 233 30.00 -6.60 2.63
CA TYR A 233 29.77 -7.79 1.80
C TYR A 233 30.70 -8.97 2.12
N PHE A 234 31.95 -8.68 2.47
CA PHE A 234 32.96 -9.68 2.84
C PHE A 234 33.25 -9.71 4.35
N SER A 235 32.28 -9.33 5.19
CA SER A 235 32.42 -9.49 6.64
C SER A 235 32.64 -10.95 7.02
N ASP A 236 33.41 -11.17 8.07
CA ASP A 236 33.70 -12.49 8.65
C ASP A 236 32.69 -12.74 9.79
N GLY A 237 31.45 -13.06 9.42
CA GLY A 237 30.34 -13.19 10.32
C GLY A 237 29.46 -11.92 10.43
N LEU A 238 28.38 -12.03 11.17
CA LEU A 238 27.49 -10.93 11.53
C LEU A 238 27.97 -10.33 12.86
N THR A 239 28.29 -9.04 12.84
CA THR A 239 28.82 -8.33 14.03
C THR A 239 27.73 -7.89 14.99
N GLU A 240 26.48 -7.87 14.55
CA GLU A 240 25.33 -7.39 15.30
C GLU A 240 24.16 -8.37 15.20
N THR A 241 23.16 -8.19 16.06
CA THR A 241 21.91 -8.93 16.00
C THR A 241 20.86 -8.10 15.28
N TYR A 242 20.13 -8.73 14.36
CA TYR A 242 19.11 -8.10 13.56
C TYR A 242 17.75 -8.73 13.85
N ASP A 243 16.68 -7.94 13.76
CA ASP A 243 15.32 -8.46 13.77
C ASP A 243 14.96 -9.04 12.38
N VAL A 244 15.51 -8.44 11.31
CA VAL A 244 15.35 -8.90 9.92
C VAL A 244 16.68 -8.79 9.17
N LEU A 245 17.02 -9.81 8.39
CA LEU A 245 18.13 -9.77 7.42
C LEU A 245 17.59 -9.65 6.01
N ILE A 246 18.14 -8.71 5.23
CA ILE A 246 17.91 -8.59 3.79
C ILE A 246 19.20 -8.94 3.08
N VAL A 247 19.20 -10.03 2.33
CA VAL A 247 20.32 -10.44 1.48
C VAL A 247 19.94 -10.12 0.03
N PHE A 248 20.61 -9.11 -0.53
CA PHE A 248 20.27 -8.60 -1.85
C PHE A 248 21.45 -8.80 -2.81
N ASP A 249 21.21 -9.61 -3.85
CA ASP A 249 22.19 -9.92 -4.92
C ASP A 249 23.58 -10.28 -4.37
N ALA A 250 23.65 -11.21 -3.42
CA ALA A 250 24.88 -11.70 -2.79
C ALA A 250 25.08 -13.18 -3.10
N PRO A 251 25.58 -13.53 -4.31
CA PRO A 251 25.66 -14.91 -4.78
C PRO A 251 26.71 -15.74 -4.05
N VAL A 252 27.77 -15.11 -3.57
CA VAL A 252 28.84 -15.76 -2.81
C VAL A 252 29.06 -15.00 -1.52
N ILE A 253 29.20 -15.71 -0.43
CA ILE A 253 29.29 -15.18 0.92
C ILE A 253 30.39 -15.91 1.67
N ARG A 254 31.07 -15.23 2.59
CA ARG A 254 32.03 -15.88 3.48
C ARG A 254 31.35 -16.94 4.32
N LYS A 255 32.10 -18.02 4.61
CA LYS A 255 31.59 -19.19 5.33
C LYS A 255 30.96 -18.84 6.68
N GLU A 256 31.61 -17.99 7.47
CA GLU A 256 31.11 -17.64 8.80
C GLU A 256 29.85 -16.77 8.69
N THR A 257 29.82 -15.82 7.77
CA THR A 257 28.61 -15.00 7.50
C THR A 257 27.45 -15.88 7.03
N LEU A 258 27.71 -16.88 6.16
CA LEU A 258 26.66 -17.80 5.71
C LEU A 258 26.10 -18.65 6.86
N LYS A 259 26.94 -19.11 7.77
CA LYS A 259 26.52 -19.82 8.99
C LYS A 259 25.68 -18.93 9.91
N ASP A 260 26.07 -17.66 10.03
CA ASP A 260 25.33 -16.71 10.87
C ASP A 260 23.96 -16.38 10.28
N ILE A 261 23.85 -16.26 8.93
CA ILE A 261 22.56 -16.14 8.23
C ILE A 261 21.71 -17.37 8.50
N ASP A 262 22.25 -18.57 8.37
CA ASP A 262 21.55 -19.82 8.68
C ASP A 262 21.05 -19.83 10.14
N ARG A 263 21.92 -19.49 11.09
CA ARG A 263 21.57 -19.42 12.52
C ARG A 263 20.48 -18.37 12.77
N HIS A 264 20.54 -17.24 12.11
CA HIS A 264 19.54 -16.18 12.21
C HIS A 264 18.16 -16.69 11.78
N ILE A 265 18.07 -17.36 10.63
CA ILE A 265 16.83 -17.94 10.11
C ILE A 265 16.31 -19.04 11.04
N GLN A 266 17.17 -19.96 11.49
CA GLN A 266 16.79 -21.07 12.38
C GLN A 266 16.33 -20.57 13.76
N SER A 267 16.79 -19.40 14.20
CA SER A 267 16.32 -18.76 15.43
C SER A 267 14.92 -18.15 15.31
N GLY A 268 14.28 -18.23 14.14
CA GLY A 268 12.95 -17.70 13.90
C GLY A 268 12.90 -16.21 13.55
N ASN A 269 14.05 -15.58 13.34
CA ASN A 269 14.12 -14.19 12.91
C ASN A 269 13.79 -14.04 11.42
N GLY A 270 13.32 -12.85 11.01
CA GLY A 270 12.94 -12.58 9.64
C GLY A 270 14.14 -12.57 8.67
N ALA A 271 13.98 -13.18 7.49
CA ALA A 271 14.97 -13.07 6.43
C ALA A 271 14.29 -12.89 5.06
N ILE A 272 14.84 -11.98 4.25
CA ILE A 272 14.43 -11.75 2.87
C ILE A 272 15.65 -11.97 1.98
N LEU A 273 15.58 -13.01 1.13
CA LEU A 273 16.63 -13.33 0.18
C LEU A 273 16.18 -12.89 -1.22
N MET A 274 16.81 -11.85 -1.76
CA MET A 274 16.58 -11.33 -3.10
C MET A 274 17.75 -11.71 -3.99
N LEU A 275 17.60 -12.78 -4.75
CA LEU A 275 18.66 -13.36 -5.55
C LEU A 275 18.33 -13.24 -7.04
N ASP A 276 19.27 -12.74 -7.82
CA ASP A 276 19.17 -12.71 -9.28
C ASP A 276 20.03 -13.84 -9.88
N PRO A 277 19.43 -14.81 -10.58
CA PRO A 277 20.19 -15.84 -11.27
C PRO A 277 21.11 -15.29 -12.35
N PHE A 278 20.77 -14.13 -12.88
CA PHE A 278 21.57 -13.44 -13.91
C PHE A 278 21.98 -12.05 -13.42
N GLN A 279 23.10 -11.97 -12.72
CA GLN A 279 23.62 -10.77 -12.06
C GLN A 279 23.98 -9.64 -13.02
N ARG A 280 22.98 -8.94 -13.54
CA ARG A 280 23.18 -7.85 -14.53
C ARG A 280 23.95 -6.68 -13.95
N MET A 281 23.73 -6.37 -12.68
CA MET A 281 24.41 -5.24 -12.04
C MET A 281 25.91 -5.50 -11.82
N ASN A 282 26.30 -6.78 -11.69
CA ASN A 282 27.69 -7.20 -11.54
C ASN A 282 28.37 -7.53 -12.87
N SER A 283 27.61 -7.80 -13.93
CA SER A 283 28.18 -8.14 -15.25
C SER A 283 28.98 -7.00 -15.90
N ALA A 284 28.68 -5.76 -15.55
CA ALA A 284 29.47 -4.59 -16.00
C ALA A 284 30.86 -4.48 -15.33
N ASN A 285 31.05 -5.17 -14.19
CA ASN A 285 32.31 -5.20 -13.44
C ASN A 285 32.81 -6.65 -13.35
N ALA A 286 33.41 -7.16 -14.42
CA ALA A 286 34.00 -8.50 -14.47
C ALA A 286 35.01 -8.78 -13.33
N ALA A 287 35.56 -7.73 -12.71
CA ALA A 287 36.40 -7.80 -11.52
C ALA A 287 35.66 -8.28 -10.25
N LEU A 288 34.31 -8.26 -10.23
CA LEU A 288 33.49 -8.69 -9.10
C LEU A 288 32.86 -10.07 -9.30
N SER A 289 33.16 -10.82 -10.35
CA SER A 289 32.75 -12.22 -10.52
C SER A 289 33.56 -13.12 -9.59
N ILE A 290 33.38 -12.93 -8.28
CA ILE A 290 34.01 -13.77 -7.26
C ILE A 290 33.34 -15.14 -7.31
N LYS A 291 34.15 -16.18 -7.41
CA LYS A 291 33.69 -17.58 -7.40
C LYS A 291 33.86 -18.17 -6.00
N PRO A 292 33.06 -19.17 -5.65
CA PRO A 292 33.33 -19.96 -4.45
C PRO A 292 34.79 -20.42 -4.41
N SER A 293 35.41 -20.30 -3.26
CA SER A 293 36.82 -20.67 -3.11
C SER A 293 36.97 -22.17 -2.89
N LYS A 294 38.08 -22.74 -3.39
CA LYS A 294 38.39 -24.18 -3.24
C LYS A 294 38.64 -24.59 -1.78
N ASP A 295 39.07 -23.66 -0.95
CA ASP A 295 39.32 -23.86 0.49
C ASP A 295 38.01 -23.79 1.32
N GLY A 296 36.85 -23.51 0.69
CA GLY A 296 35.54 -23.42 1.34
C GLY A 296 35.37 -22.19 2.24
N GLN A 297 36.22 -21.17 2.12
CA GLN A 297 36.07 -19.93 2.87
C GLN A 297 35.03 -19.00 2.26
N ILE A 298 34.81 -19.11 0.94
CA ILE A 298 33.80 -18.39 0.18
C ILE A 298 32.85 -19.42 -0.44
N ASN A 299 31.58 -19.38 -0.07
CA ASN A 299 30.57 -20.34 -0.46
C ASN A 299 29.48 -19.68 -1.31
N SER A 300 28.80 -20.47 -2.14
CA SER A 300 27.60 -20.03 -2.83
C SER A 300 26.43 -19.96 -1.85
N ILE A 301 25.56 -18.97 -2.02
CA ILE A 301 24.26 -18.90 -1.32
C ILE A 301 23.38 -20.11 -1.70
N ASP A 302 23.61 -20.72 -2.87
CA ASP A 302 22.86 -21.90 -3.34
C ASP A 302 22.99 -23.09 -2.37
N ASP A 303 24.13 -23.19 -1.67
CA ASP A 303 24.36 -24.27 -0.69
C ASP A 303 23.39 -24.10 0.51
N LEU A 304 23.13 -22.89 0.93
CA LEU A 304 22.15 -22.61 1.96
C LEU A 304 20.73 -22.90 1.47
N LEU A 305 20.37 -22.49 0.25
CA LEU A 305 19.05 -22.74 -0.32
C LEU A 305 18.76 -24.23 -0.47
N LYS A 306 19.73 -25.02 -0.91
CA LYS A 306 19.63 -26.47 -1.00
C LYS A 306 19.38 -27.14 0.34
N SER A 307 19.99 -26.63 1.41
CA SER A 307 19.76 -27.15 2.76
C SER A 307 18.31 -26.94 3.23
N TYR A 308 17.63 -25.93 2.71
CA TYR A 308 16.19 -25.67 2.92
C TYR A 308 15.29 -26.38 1.89
N GLY A 309 15.83 -27.20 1.01
CA GLY A 309 15.07 -27.92 -0.03
C GLY A 309 14.70 -27.05 -1.22
N LEU A 310 15.34 -25.90 -1.41
CA LEU A 310 15.13 -25.01 -2.55
C LEU A 310 16.19 -25.27 -3.63
N ASP A 311 15.76 -25.73 -4.79
CA ASP A 311 16.65 -25.91 -5.96
C ASP A 311 16.63 -24.61 -6.80
N PHE A 312 17.63 -23.78 -6.57
CA PHE A 312 17.83 -22.53 -7.26
C PHE A 312 18.90 -22.68 -8.34
N SER A 313 18.55 -22.44 -9.59
CA SER A 313 19.49 -22.51 -10.71
C SER A 313 19.91 -21.11 -11.16
N ASN A 314 21.18 -20.78 -11.01
CA ASN A 314 21.78 -19.54 -11.50
C ASN A 314 22.11 -19.56 -13.01
N SER A 315 21.80 -20.64 -13.73
CA SER A 315 22.04 -20.80 -15.17
C SER A 315 20.78 -20.75 -16.03
N LYS A 316 19.61 -20.64 -15.41
CA LYS A 316 18.32 -20.62 -16.09
C LYS A 316 17.49 -19.42 -15.65
N ILE A 317 16.78 -18.82 -16.58
CA ILE A 317 15.79 -17.77 -16.32
C ILE A 317 14.42 -18.23 -16.79
N VAL A 318 13.38 -17.79 -16.08
CA VAL A 318 11.99 -18.09 -16.45
C VAL A 318 11.49 -17.02 -17.40
N GLY A 319 10.83 -17.46 -18.48
CA GLY A 319 10.16 -16.57 -19.42
C GLY A 319 8.72 -17.02 -19.64
N ASP A 320 7.81 -16.06 -19.77
CA ASP A 320 6.40 -16.31 -20.10
C ASP A 320 5.93 -15.33 -21.19
N PHE A 321 5.60 -15.86 -22.36
CA PHE A 321 5.08 -15.05 -23.47
C PHE A 321 3.67 -14.51 -23.22
N LYS A 322 2.86 -15.17 -22.38
CA LYS A 322 1.49 -14.71 -22.07
C LYS A 322 1.48 -13.47 -21.16
N SER A 323 2.46 -13.39 -20.29
CA SER A 323 2.62 -12.29 -19.34
C SER A 323 3.76 -11.34 -19.73
N ALA A 324 4.25 -11.44 -20.97
CA ALA A 324 5.35 -10.63 -21.45
C ALA A 324 5.02 -9.15 -21.49
N ALA A 325 5.91 -8.31 -20.97
CA ALA A 325 5.82 -6.87 -21.15
C ALA A 325 6.13 -6.50 -22.60
N THR A 326 5.40 -5.50 -23.13
CA THR A 326 5.77 -4.87 -24.40
C THR A 326 6.84 -3.82 -24.11
N VAL A 327 7.99 -3.98 -24.71
CA VAL A 327 9.12 -3.05 -24.60
C VAL A 327 9.46 -2.47 -25.96
N GLU A 328 9.93 -1.23 -25.96
CA GLU A 328 10.40 -0.55 -27.17
C GLU A 328 11.89 -0.80 -27.36
N SER A 329 12.26 -1.21 -28.56
CA SER A 329 13.68 -1.34 -28.94
C SER A 329 14.32 0.03 -29.17
N THR A 330 15.63 0.08 -29.19
CA THR A 330 16.42 1.28 -29.56
C THR A 330 16.10 1.83 -30.96
N THR A 331 15.42 1.03 -31.78
CA THR A 331 14.99 1.40 -33.14
C THR A 331 13.51 1.83 -33.20
N GLY A 332 12.83 2.02 -32.04
CA GLY A 332 11.43 2.43 -31.97
C GLY A 332 10.43 1.32 -32.28
N ARG A 333 10.84 0.06 -32.34
CA ARG A 333 9.92 -1.07 -32.57
C ARG A 333 9.49 -1.70 -31.25
N ASN A 334 8.20 -1.91 -31.10
CA ASN A 334 7.63 -2.64 -29.96
C ASN A 334 7.73 -4.15 -30.18
N PHE A 335 8.15 -4.87 -29.13
CA PHE A 335 8.16 -6.34 -29.11
C PHE A 335 7.83 -6.87 -27.72
N SER A 336 7.28 -8.09 -27.65
CA SER A 336 7.02 -8.79 -26.39
C SER A 336 8.32 -9.36 -25.83
N TYR A 337 8.67 -8.93 -24.61
CA TYR A 337 9.89 -9.39 -23.93
C TYR A 337 9.51 -10.38 -22.81
N PRO A 338 9.64 -11.69 -23.04
CA PRO A 338 9.08 -12.73 -22.18
C PRO A 338 9.76 -12.84 -20.80
N TYR A 339 10.92 -12.24 -20.63
CA TYR A 339 11.64 -12.21 -19.34
C TYR A 339 11.29 -11.01 -18.48
N TRP A 340 10.46 -10.11 -18.96
CA TRP A 340 9.89 -9.01 -18.19
C TRP A 340 8.38 -9.21 -18.11
N LEU A 341 7.93 -9.71 -16.95
CA LEU A 341 6.57 -10.15 -16.79
C LEU A 341 5.67 -9.04 -16.26
N GLN A 342 4.54 -8.83 -16.91
CA GLN A 342 3.43 -8.03 -16.39
C GLN A 342 2.53 -8.93 -15.54
N ILE A 343 2.73 -8.92 -14.24
CA ILE A 343 1.90 -9.69 -13.31
C ILE A 343 0.58 -8.93 -13.09
N LYS A 344 -0.54 -9.54 -13.48
CA LYS A 344 -1.88 -8.98 -13.25
C LYS A 344 -2.41 -9.46 -11.90
N GLY A 345 -3.34 -8.68 -11.30
CA GLY A 345 -3.90 -8.98 -9.99
C GLY A 345 -4.49 -10.39 -9.82
N ASN A 346 -4.95 -11.02 -10.91
CA ASN A 346 -5.43 -12.42 -10.89
C ASN A 346 -4.32 -13.46 -10.67
N ASN A 347 -3.07 -13.10 -10.95
CA ASN A 347 -1.90 -13.96 -10.83
C ASN A 347 -1.16 -13.75 -9.51
N ILE A 348 -1.69 -12.90 -8.64
CA ILE A 348 -1.13 -12.59 -7.32
C ILE A 348 -2.01 -13.23 -6.25
N SER A 349 -1.41 -13.91 -5.29
CA SER A 349 -2.15 -14.50 -4.18
C SER A 349 -2.72 -13.40 -3.28
N LYS A 350 -4.04 -13.28 -3.24
CA LYS A 350 -4.76 -12.35 -2.34
C LYS A 350 -4.76 -12.81 -0.88
N LYS A 351 -4.37 -14.06 -0.61
CA LYS A 351 -4.35 -14.65 0.75
C LYS A 351 -3.01 -14.48 1.44
N HIS A 352 -1.96 -14.17 0.69
CA HIS A 352 -0.61 -14.05 1.26
C HIS A 352 -0.39 -12.63 1.76
N ILE A 353 0.14 -12.48 2.98
CA ILE A 353 0.32 -11.19 3.64
C ILE A 353 1.18 -10.19 2.85
N VAL A 354 2.18 -10.70 2.11
CA VAL A 354 3.09 -9.85 1.31
C VAL A 354 2.49 -9.46 -0.04
N SER A 355 1.78 -10.39 -0.71
CA SER A 355 1.27 -10.18 -2.07
C SER A 355 -0.21 -9.80 -2.13
N GLY A 356 -0.92 -9.91 -1.01
CA GLY A 356 -2.35 -9.61 -0.91
C GLY A 356 -2.66 -8.15 -0.57
N GLN A 357 -1.62 -7.36 -0.37
CA GLN A 357 -1.75 -5.92 -0.09
C GLN A 357 -1.87 -5.08 -1.34
#